data_0cfe09154ffe29303d03ee637d4c437a
#
_entry.id   0cfe09154ffe29303d03ee637d4c437a
#
_cell.length_a   1.000
_cell.length_b   1.000
_cell.length_c   1.000
_cell.angle_alpha   90.00
_cell.angle_beta   90.00
_cell.angle_gamma   90.00
#
_symmetry.space_group_name_H-M   'P 1'
#
loop_
_entity.id
_entity.type
_entity.pdbx_description
1 polymer ?
#
loop_
_entity_poly.entity_id
_entity_poly.type
_entity_poly.pdbx_seq_one_letter_code
_entity_poly.pdbx_strand_id
1 'polypeptide(L)'
;MAILVNRLICLGAGFLLDMLLGDPYCLPHPVRWIGSLIDFLDRHLRRESDSPRQRRYKGLYLVILMLLICGSVTFMGLFLLYHIHRAAGVIAESILCYQMLSMKCLKTESTKVYQALQAGDVEQARKAVSMIVGRDTERLDEAGIARAAVETVAENTSDGVIAPMFYLVLGGGVLGVLYKTINTMDSMIGYKNEKYLDFGRYAAKLDDIANYIPSRLAALMMIAGTAICRCFHALKRSVKNRHSSACGKKDRRREDHSIYNIQNAWKIYRRDRYKHASPNSAQTESACAGALGLRLAGDAWYFGRKVEKPYIGDELRSIEAEDIRRANRLLYATSVLMWILCMAVLFVVMFIM
;
A
#
# COMPACT_ATOMS: atom_id res chain seq x y z
N MET A 1 5.46 -20.51 23.06
CA MET A 1 4.04 -20.84 22.85
C MET A 1 3.11 -19.63 23.09
N ALA A 2 2.99 -19.04 24.30
CA ALA A 2 2.04 -17.94 24.59
C ALA A 2 2.21 -16.69 23.68
N ILE A 3 3.44 -16.28 23.37
CA ILE A 3 3.72 -15.14 22.48
C ILE A 3 3.20 -15.39 21.07
N LEU A 4 3.39 -16.58 20.52
CA LEU A 4 2.91 -16.93 19.18
C LEU A 4 1.38 -16.98 19.11
N VAL A 5 0.72 -17.53 20.14
CA VAL A 5 -0.74 -17.51 20.27
C VAL A 5 -1.26 -16.07 20.29
N ASN A 6 -0.65 -15.20 21.12
CA ASN A 6 -1.03 -13.78 21.15
C ASN A 6 -0.86 -13.13 19.78
N ARG A 7 0.25 -13.39 19.07
CA ARG A 7 0.53 -12.83 17.74
C ARG A 7 -0.48 -13.30 16.69
N LEU A 8 -0.89 -14.58 16.72
CA LEU A 8 -1.97 -15.10 15.88
C LEU A 8 -3.28 -14.35 16.12
N ILE A 9 -3.66 -14.18 17.39
CA ILE A 9 -4.88 -13.47 17.76
C ILE A 9 -4.81 -12.00 17.31
N CYS A 10 -3.71 -11.31 17.63
CA CYS A 10 -3.55 -9.88 17.32
C CYS A 10 -3.55 -9.61 15.81
N LEU A 11 -2.83 -10.41 15.03
CA LEU A 11 -2.80 -10.27 13.58
C LEU A 11 -4.16 -10.62 12.96
N GLY A 12 -4.80 -11.71 13.42
CA GLY A 12 -6.12 -12.11 12.96
C GLY A 12 -7.18 -11.04 13.23
N ALA A 13 -7.26 -10.57 14.48
CA ALA A 13 -8.18 -9.51 14.87
C ALA A 13 -7.88 -8.20 14.14
N GLY A 14 -6.60 -7.79 14.07
CA GLY A 14 -6.19 -6.56 13.39
C GLY A 14 -6.56 -6.54 11.90
N PHE A 15 -6.33 -7.64 11.18
CA PHE A 15 -6.71 -7.77 9.78
C PHE A 15 -8.23 -7.69 9.56
N LEU A 16 -9.00 -8.38 10.40
CA LEU A 16 -10.47 -8.35 10.33
C LEU A 16 -11.01 -6.96 10.66
N LEU A 17 -10.45 -6.28 11.66
CA LEU A 17 -10.84 -4.91 12.01
C LEU A 17 -10.53 -3.93 10.87
N ASP A 18 -9.35 -3.98 10.23
CA ASP A 18 -9.05 -3.14 9.07
C ASP A 18 -10.02 -3.42 7.93
N MET A 19 -10.30 -4.68 7.64
CA MET A 19 -11.24 -5.06 6.58
C MET A 19 -12.66 -4.52 6.82
N LEU A 20 -13.10 -4.43 8.08
CA LEU A 20 -14.45 -4.03 8.47
C LEU A 20 -14.59 -2.52 8.71
N LEU A 21 -13.63 -1.91 9.41
CA LEU A 21 -13.73 -0.52 9.89
C LEU A 21 -12.99 0.47 8.98
N GLY A 22 -11.78 0.12 8.52
CA GLY A 22 -10.85 1.08 7.90
C GLY A 22 -10.37 2.11 8.93
N ASP A 23 -9.92 3.28 8.48
CA ASP A 23 -9.35 4.33 9.35
C ASP A 23 -10.32 5.54 9.49
N PRO A 24 -11.31 5.47 10.39
CA PRO A 24 -12.21 6.59 10.62
C PRO A 24 -11.43 7.81 11.13
N TYR A 25 -11.68 8.98 10.55
CA TYR A 25 -10.97 10.23 10.92
C TYR A 25 -11.14 10.63 12.39
N CYS A 26 -12.20 10.18 13.06
CA CYS A 26 -12.47 10.48 14.46
C CYS A 26 -11.61 9.69 15.45
N LEU A 27 -11.01 8.57 15.05
CA LEU A 27 -10.17 7.78 15.92
C LEU A 27 -8.73 8.33 15.96
N PRO A 28 -8.08 8.34 17.16
CA PRO A 28 -6.67 8.63 17.27
C PRO A 28 -5.87 7.58 16.50
N HIS A 29 -4.91 8.03 15.68
CA HIS A 29 -4.15 7.14 14.82
C HIS A 29 -2.65 7.36 15.01
N PRO A 30 -1.85 6.32 15.31
CA PRO A 30 -0.42 6.46 15.58
C PRO A 30 0.35 7.13 14.44
N VAL A 31 -0.02 6.89 13.17
CA VAL A 31 0.62 7.52 12.00
C VAL A 31 0.52 9.05 12.03
N ARG A 32 -0.58 9.61 12.56
CA ARG A 32 -0.71 11.07 12.69
C ARG A 32 0.27 11.62 13.74
N TRP A 33 0.46 10.91 14.86
CA TRP A 33 1.44 11.28 15.89
C TRP A 33 2.87 11.14 15.37
N ILE A 34 3.16 10.04 14.65
CA ILE A 34 4.43 9.83 13.95
C ILE A 34 4.69 11.00 12.99
N GLY A 35 3.71 11.35 12.15
CA GLY A 35 3.82 12.47 11.20
C GLY A 35 4.05 13.81 11.90
N SER A 36 3.32 14.11 12.98
CA SER A 36 3.50 15.32 13.75
C SER A 36 4.90 15.40 14.39
N LEU A 37 5.43 14.28 14.86
CA LEU A 37 6.78 14.21 15.43
C LEU A 37 7.85 14.40 14.35
N ILE A 38 7.67 13.81 13.16
CA ILE A 38 8.57 14.04 12.01
C ILE A 38 8.60 15.53 11.65
N ASP A 39 7.43 16.16 11.52
CA ASP A 39 7.32 17.58 11.19
C ASP A 39 7.95 18.48 12.25
N PHE A 40 7.74 18.15 13.51
CA PHE A 40 8.40 18.84 14.62
C PHE A 40 9.92 18.74 14.54
N LEU A 41 10.46 17.54 14.32
CA LEU A 41 11.91 17.32 14.21
C LEU A 41 12.51 17.96 12.95
N ASP A 42 11.79 17.88 11.79
CA ASP A 42 12.23 18.56 10.56
C ASP A 42 12.41 20.06 10.78
N ARG A 43 11.43 20.72 11.40
CA ARG A 43 11.49 22.16 11.68
C ARG A 43 12.62 22.56 12.65
N HIS A 44 12.96 21.71 13.62
CA HIS A 44 13.98 22.05 14.61
C HIS A 44 15.40 21.66 14.17
N LEU A 45 15.56 20.59 13.43
CA LEU A 45 16.86 20.10 13.03
C LEU A 45 17.37 20.73 11.73
N ARG A 46 16.50 20.89 10.73
CA ARG A 46 16.88 21.39 9.42
C ARG A 46 16.95 22.93 9.43
N ARG A 47 18.09 23.47 8.96
CA ARG A 47 18.29 24.90 8.76
C ARG A 47 18.66 25.15 7.30
N GLU A 48 18.23 26.27 6.73
CA GLU A 48 18.56 26.63 5.33
C GLU A 48 20.05 26.83 5.13
N SER A 49 20.74 27.35 6.15
CA SER A 49 22.20 27.57 6.14
C SER A 49 23.04 26.29 6.24
N ASP A 50 22.41 25.12 6.45
CA ASP A 50 23.15 23.88 6.62
C ASP A 50 23.82 23.45 5.30
N SER A 51 25.07 23.06 5.36
CA SER A 51 25.77 22.41 4.23
C SER A 51 25.15 21.05 3.90
N PRO A 52 25.34 20.51 2.68
CA PRO A 52 24.81 19.19 2.30
C PRO A 52 25.23 18.08 3.27
N ARG A 53 26.46 18.14 3.78
CA ARG A 53 26.96 17.19 4.78
C ARG A 53 26.23 17.29 6.12
N GLN A 54 26.00 18.51 6.59
CA GLN A 54 25.26 18.75 7.83
C GLN A 54 23.80 18.28 7.72
N ARG A 55 23.15 18.57 6.57
CA ARG A 55 21.78 18.08 6.30
C ARG A 55 21.71 16.55 6.36
N ARG A 56 22.68 15.84 5.79
CA ARG A 56 22.75 14.35 5.88
C ARG A 56 22.86 13.86 7.31
N TYR A 57 23.77 14.42 8.12
CA TYR A 57 23.92 13.99 9.52
C TYR A 57 22.65 14.27 10.35
N LYS A 58 22.04 15.44 10.17
CA LYS A 58 20.81 15.80 10.85
C LYS A 58 19.63 14.90 10.42
N GLY A 59 19.54 14.54 9.14
CA GLY A 59 18.59 13.57 8.63
C GLY A 59 18.80 12.17 9.21
N LEU A 60 20.05 11.71 9.32
CA LEU A 60 20.38 10.44 10.00
C LEU A 60 19.98 10.48 11.47
N TYR A 61 20.27 11.59 12.16
CA TYR A 61 19.88 11.78 13.56
C TYR A 61 18.36 11.74 13.74
N LEU A 62 17.60 12.39 12.82
CA LEU A 62 16.14 12.30 12.83
C LEU A 62 15.67 10.85 12.72
N VAL A 63 16.20 10.09 11.75
CA VAL A 63 15.82 8.67 11.55
C VAL A 63 16.08 7.85 12.81
N ILE A 64 17.29 7.97 13.41
CA ILE A 64 17.62 7.24 14.64
C ILE A 64 16.69 7.63 15.77
N LEU A 65 16.46 8.93 15.98
CA LEU A 65 15.62 9.42 17.05
C LEU A 65 14.16 8.96 16.89
N MET A 66 13.61 9.01 15.68
CA MET A 66 12.27 8.52 15.38
C MET A 66 12.12 7.04 15.70
N LEU A 67 13.07 6.20 15.28
CA LEU A 67 13.04 4.75 15.55
C LEU A 67 13.15 4.47 17.05
N LEU A 68 14.03 5.17 17.76
CA LEU A 68 14.18 5.02 19.21
C LEU A 68 12.92 5.44 19.96
N ILE A 69 12.35 6.59 19.64
CA ILE A 69 11.14 7.09 20.32
C ILE A 69 9.95 6.18 20.02
N CYS A 70 9.63 5.95 18.75
CA CYS A 70 8.45 5.16 18.37
C CYS A 70 8.58 3.70 18.84
N GLY A 71 9.78 3.11 18.71
CA GLY A 71 10.05 1.75 19.17
C GLY A 71 9.95 1.62 20.69
N SER A 72 10.61 2.53 21.45
CA SER A 72 10.60 2.48 22.92
C SER A 72 9.21 2.75 23.50
N VAL A 73 8.48 3.74 22.99
CA VAL A 73 7.12 4.05 23.45
C VAL A 73 6.18 2.86 23.20
N THR A 74 6.24 2.28 22.00
CA THR A 74 5.40 1.13 21.67
C THR A 74 5.77 -0.09 22.49
N PHE A 75 7.07 -0.39 22.59
CA PHE A 75 7.55 -1.53 23.39
C PHE A 75 7.16 -1.39 24.86
N MET A 76 7.43 -0.23 25.48
CA MET A 76 7.12 -0.01 26.88
C MET A 76 5.61 -0.01 27.14
N GLY A 77 4.81 0.59 26.25
CA GLY A 77 3.36 0.57 26.37
C GLY A 77 2.78 -0.84 26.31
N LEU A 78 3.19 -1.64 25.33
CA LEU A 78 2.76 -3.04 25.23
C LEU A 78 3.29 -3.87 26.39
N PHE A 79 4.57 -3.70 26.78
CA PHE A 79 5.17 -4.40 27.91
C PHE A 79 4.38 -4.18 29.20
N LEU A 80 4.05 -2.92 29.53
CA LEU A 80 3.24 -2.58 30.70
C LEU A 80 1.85 -3.20 30.64
N LEU A 81 1.17 -3.12 29.50
CA LEU A 81 -0.18 -3.69 29.35
C LEU A 81 -0.18 -5.21 29.49
N TYR A 82 0.79 -5.91 28.90
CA TYR A 82 0.94 -7.35 29.06
C TYR A 82 1.35 -7.75 30.48
N HIS A 83 2.10 -6.88 31.19
CA HIS A 83 2.47 -7.12 32.58
C HIS A 83 1.28 -6.95 33.54
N ILE A 84 0.41 -5.97 33.29
CA ILE A 84 -0.81 -5.75 34.06
C ILE A 84 -1.81 -6.89 33.84
N HIS A 85 -2.14 -7.17 32.59
CA HIS A 85 -3.06 -8.26 32.24
C HIS A 85 -2.89 -8.66 30.77
N ARG A 86 -2.77 -9.99 30.54
CA ARG A 86 -2.58 -10.54 29.19
C ARG A 86 -3.65 -10.06 28.19
N ALA A 87 -4.93 -10.02 28.58
CA ALA A 87 -6.00 -9.57 27.70
C ALA A 87 -5.87 -8.09 27.32
N ALA A 88 -5.42 -7.23 28.24
CA ALA A 88 -5.18 -5.82 27.94
C ALA A 88 -4.07 -5.66 26.89
N GLY A 89 -2.97 -6.41 27.03
CA GLY A 89 -1.90 -6.44 26.02
C GLY A 89 -2.39 -6.92 24.66
N VAL A 90 -3.15 -8.03 24.61
CA VAL A 90 -3.70 -8.59 23.36
C VAL A 90 -4.67 -7.61 22.69
N ILE A 91 -5.54 -6.96 23.44
CA ILE A 91 -6.48 -5.96 22.88
C ILE A 91 -5.72 -4.77 22.30
N ALA A 92 -4.77 -4.20 23.05
CA ALA A 92 -3.99 -3.06 22.61
C ALA A 92 -3.14 -3.40 21.38
N GLU A 93 -2.47 -4.55 21.37
CA GLU A 93 -1.67 -4.99 20.21
C GLU A 93 -2.56 -5.33 19.01
N SER A 94 -3.77 -5.86 19.20
CA SER A 94 -4.74 -6.06 18.09
C SER A 94 -5.18 -4.75 17.47
N ILE A 95 -5.41 -3.72 18.27
CA ILE A 95 -5.73 -2.36 17.80
C ILE A 95 -4.53 -1.77 17.05
N LEU A 96 -3.31 -1.93 17.56
CA LEU A 96 -2.11 -1.50 16.83
C LEU A 96 -1.97 -2.25 15.50
N CYS A 97 -2.14 -3.58 15.47
CA CYS A 97 -2.10 -4.35 14.24
C CYS A 97 -3.12 -3.82 13.21
N TYR A 98 -4.34 -3.53 13.66
CA TYR A 98 -5.37 -2.91 12.83
C TYR A 98 -4.94 -1.56 12.25
N GLN A 99 -4.42 -0.67 13.09
CA GLN A 99 -4.01 0.68 12.67
C GLN A 99 -2.73 0.73 11.82
N MET A 100 -1.95 -0.34 11.79
CA MET A 100 -0.79 -0.44 10.89
C MET A 100 -1.19 -0.85 9.47
N LEU A 101 -2.36 -1.46 9.28
CA LEU A 101 -2.89 -1.85 7.98
C LEU A 101 -3.76 -0.72 7.40
N SER A 102 -3.83 -0.60 6.09
CA SER A 102 -4.61 0.44 5.40
C SER A 102 -5.38 -0.08 4.19
N MET A 103 -5.78 -1.37 4.20
CA MET A 103 -6.46 -2.00 3.07
C MET A 103 -7.82 -1.34 2.77
N LYS A 104 -8.67 -1.18 3.78
CA LYS A 104 -9.98 -0.56 3.59
C LYS A 104 -9.89 0.95 3.39
N CYS A 105 -8.97 1.62 4.06
CA CYS A 105 -8.71 3.05 3.85
C CYS A 105 -8.34 3.31 2.39
N LEU A 106 -7.39 2.58 1.84
CA LEU A 106 -6.95 2.70 0.45
C LEU A 106 -8.09 2.46 -0.55
N LYS A 107 -8.92 1.42 -0.31
CA LYS A 107 -10.12 1.18 -1.11
C LYS A 107 -11.11 2.34 -1.01
N THR A 108 -11.35 2.86 0.18
CA THR A 108 -12.32 3.94 0.41
C THR A 108 -11.88 5.21 -0.32
N GLU A 109 -10.63 5.62 -0.14
CA GLU A 109 -10.12 6.84 -0.77
C GLU A 109 -10.04 6.72 -2.30
N SER A 110 -9.55 5.60 -2.84
CA SER A 110 -9.55 5.37 -4.30
C SER A 110 -10.96 5.24 -4.88
N THR A 111 -11.95 4.77 -4.10
CA THR A 111 -13.35 4.72 -4.55
C THR A 111 -13.96 6.11 -4.70
N LYS A 112 -13.53 7.11 -3.91
CA LYS A 112 -13.96 8.51 -4.10
C LYS A 112 -13.52 9.03 -5.47
N VAL A 113 -12.31 8.71 -5.91
CA VAL A 113 -11.81 9.05 -7.26
C VAL A 113 -12.68 8.40 -8.33
N TYR A 114 -12.97 7.09 -8.18
CA TYR A 114 -13.84 6.36 -9.08
C TYR A 114 -15.23 7.00 -9.19
N GLN A 115 -15.85 7.36 -8.05
CA GLN A 115 -17.18 7.95 -8.01
C GLN A 115 -17.22 9.32 -8.71
N ALA A 116 -16.21 10.17 -8.50
CA ALA A 116 -16.12 11.46 -9.16
C ALA A 116 -15.95 11.31 -10.68
N LEU A 117 -15.10 10.39 -11.16
CA LEU A 117 -14.96 10.08 -12.58
C LEU A 117 -16.26 9.54 -13.19
N GLN A 118 -16.99 8.69 -12.48
CA GLN A 118 -18.29 8.17 -12.95
C GLN A 118 -19.36 9.24 -13.04
N ALA A 119 -19.29 10.28 -12.20
CA ALA A 119 -20.18 11.44 -12.25
C ALA A 119 -19.79 12.45 -13.34
N GLY A 120 -18.66 12.26 -14.03
CA GLY A 120 -18.13 13.22 -15.00
C GLY A 120 -17.52 14.48 -14.36
N ASP A 121 -17.32 14.48 -13.04
CA ASP A 121 -16.75 15.62 -12.30
C ASP A 121 -15.24 15.48 -12.20
N VAL A 122 -14.54 15.98 -13.23
CA VAL A 122 -13.07 15.90 -13.35
C VAL A 122 -12.39 16.71 -12.24
N GLU A 123 -12.93 17.84 -11.83
CA GLU A 123 -12.36 18.68 -10.78
C GLU A 123 -12.42 17.98 -9.42
N GLN A 124 -13.57 17.40 -9.08
CA GLN A 124 -13.68 16.60 -7.87
C GLN A 124 -12.79 15.34 -7.92
N ALA A 125 -12.62 14.73 -9.10
CA ALA A 125 -11.74 13.59 -9.28
C ALA A 125 -10.26 13.98 -9.09
N ARG A 126 -9.80 15.15 -9.59
CA ARG A 126 -8.47 15.71 -9.34
C ARG A 126 -8.24 15.96 -7.85
N LYS A 127 -9.23 16.55 -7.18
CA LYS A 127 -9.17 16.78 -5.73
C LYS A 127 -9.12 15.47 -4.94
N ALA A 128 -9.91 14.47 -5.32
CA ALA A 128 -9.91 13.18 -4.65
C ALA A 128 -8.58 12.43 -4.86
N VAL A 129 -8.02 12.44 -6.08
CA VAL A 129 -6.74 11.77 -6.34
C VAL A 129 -5.57 12.48 -5.68
N SER A 130 -5.57 13.83 -5.56
CA SER A 130 -4.52 14.59 -4.88
C SER A 130 -4.36 14.21 -3.38
N MET A 131 -5.41 13.65 -2.78
CA MET A 131 -5.35 13.19 -1.38
C MET A 131 -4.60 11.87 -1.21
N ILE A 132 -4.32 11.15 -2.29
CA ILE A 132 -3.71 9.82 -2.25
C ILE A 132 -2.43 9.70 -3.07
N VAL A 133 -2.04 10.74 -3.84
CA VAL A 133 -0.80 10.76 -4.64
C VAL A 133 0.12 11.87 -4.20
N GLY A 134 1.44 11.68 -4.39
CA GLY A 134 2.47 12.68 -4.08
C GLY A 134 2.87 13.56 -5.28
N ARG A 135 2.08 13.57 -6.38
CA ARG A 135 2.36 14.34 -7.60
C ARG A 135 1.31 15.43 -7.83
N ASP A 136 1.63 16.39 -8.69
CA ASP A 136 0.70 17.44 -9.12
C ASP A 136 -0.44 16.82 -9.92
N THR A 137 -1.69 17.18 -9.60
CA THR A 137 -2.89 16.57 -10.20
C THR A 137 -3.70 17.52 -11.07
N GLU A 138 -3.41 18.81 -11.04
CA GLU A 138 -4.18 19.86 -11.69
C GLU A 138 -4.30 19.68 -13.22
N ARG A 139 -3.28 19.08 -13.83
CA ARG A 139 -3.19 18.89 -15.29
C ARG A 139 -3.64 17.51 -15.78
N LEU A 140 -4.07 16.63 -14.87
CA LEU A 140 -4.48 15.28 -15.24
C LEU A 140 -5.84 15.30 -15.96
N ASP A 141 -5.94 14.60 -17.07
CA ASP A 141 -7.19 14.21 -17.69
C ASP A 141 -7.82 13.00 -16.98
N GLU A 142 -9.00 12.57 -17.38
CA GLU A 142 -9.68 11.43 -16.76
C GLU A 142 -8.84 10.16 -16.76
N ALA A 143 -8.15 9.87 -17.87
CA ALA A 143 -7.27 8.72 -18.01
C ALA A 143 -6.06 8.84 -17.09
N GLY A 144 -5.47 10.03 -16.98
CA GLY A 144 -4.37 10.34 -16.06
C GLY A 144 -4.77 10.20 -14.60
N ILE A 145 -5.96 10.66 -14.23
CA ILE A 145 -6.52 10.51 -12.88
C ILE A 145 -6.74 9.02 -12.55
N ALA A 146 -7.36 8.26 -13.44
CA ALA A 146 -7.59 6.83 -13.26
C ALA A 146 -6.25 6.08 -13.13
N ARG A 147 -5.26 6.42 -13.97
CA ARG A 147 -3.90 5.85 -13.93
C ARG A 147 -3.24 6.12 -12.59
N ALA A 148 -3.24 7.37 -12.12
CA ALA A 148 -2.66 7.76 -10.85
C ALA A 148 -3.28 7.00 -9.68
N ALA A 149 -4.61 6.84 -9.67
CA ALA A 149 -5.32 6.08 -8.63
C ALA A 149 -4.96 4.58 -8.67
N VAL A 150 -4.89 3.96 -9.86
CA VAL A 150 -4.50 2.54 -10.02
C VAL A 150 -3.07 2.31 -9.57
N GLU A 151 -2.12 3.18 -9.94
CA GLU A 151 -0.73 3.14 -9.49
C GLU A 151 -0.64 3.19 -7.97
N THR A 152 -1.32 4.15 -7.35
CA THR A 152 -1.34 4.30 -5.89
C THR A 152 -1.92 3.07 -5.18
N VAL A 153 -3.00 2.47 -5.71
CA VAL A 153 -3.55 1.23 -5.15
C VAL A 153 -2.56 0.08 -5.30
N ALA A 154 -1.88 -0.04 -6.44
CA ALA A 154 -0.90 -1.09 -6.68
C ALA A 154 0.33 -0.95 -5.74
N GLU A 155 0.93 0.23 -5.65
CA GLU A 155 2.08 0.52 -4.79
C GLU A 155 1.72 0.34 -3.31
N ASN A 156 0.64 0.95 -2.83
CA ASN A 156 0.23 0.86 -1.44
C ASN A 156 -0.35 -0.52 -1.05
N THR A 157 -0.66 -1.41 -1.98
CA THR A 157 -0.86 -2.83 -1.67
C THR A 157 0.37 -3.41 -0.99
N SER A 158 1.58 -3.06 -1.47
CA SER A 158 2.84 -3.41 -0.79
C SER A 158 2.99 -2.64 0.52
N ASP A 159 3.08 -1.32 0.44
CA ASP A 159 3.59 -0.47 1.52
C ASP A 159 2.55 -0.20 2.63
N GLY A 160 1.28 -0.25 2.27
CA GLY A 160 0.17 -0.03 3.20
C GLY A 160 -0.41 -1.31 3.82
N VAL A 161 -0.14 -2.49 3.24
CA VAL A 161 -0.77 -3.74 3.71
C VAL A 161 0.23 -4.88 3.86
N ILE A 162 0.94 -5.26 2.80
CA ILE A 162 1.77 -6.47 2.82
C ILE A 162 3.01 -6.29 3.69
N ALA A 163 3.69 -5.16 3.56
CA ALA A 163 4.88 -4.88 4.36
C ALA A 163 4.55 -4.71 5.85
N PRO A 164 3.52 -3.95 6.27
CA PRO A 164 3.08 -3.97 7.67
C PRO A 164 2.78 -5.39 8.16
N MET A 165 2.02 -6.21 7.42
CA MET A 165 1.73 -7.59 7.81
C MET A 165 3.00 -8.42 8.00
N PHE A 166 3.97 -8.29 7.11
CA PHE A 166 5.26 -8.97 7.21
C PHE A 166 5.97 -8.63 8.53
N TYR A 167 6.06 -7.36 8.89
CA TYR A 167 6.70 -6.92 10.13
C TYR A 167 5.89 -7.28 11.38
N LEU A 168 4.56 -7.26 11.30
CA LEU A 168 3.68 -7.73 12.38
C LEU A 168 3.88 -9.23 12.67
N VAL A 169 4.11 -10.05 11.66
CA VAL A 169 4.45 -11.47 11.85
C VAL A 169 5.80 -11.64 12.54
N LEU A 170 6.81 -10.88 12.13
CA LEU A 170 8.17 -10.99 12.66
C LEU A 170 8.29 -10.53 14.11
N GLY A 171 7.75 -9.37 14.46
CA GLY A 171 7.96 -8.75 15.77
C GLY A 171 6.72 -8.11 16.41
N GLY A 172 5.51 -8.48 15.98
CA GLY A 172 4.27 -7.95 16.54
C GLY A 172 4.09 -6.45 16.33
N GLY A 173 3.32 -5.83 17.21
CA GLY A 173 3.00 -4.41 17.13
C GLY A 173 4.22 -3.49 17.11
N VAL A 174 5.30 -3.86 17.79
CA VAL A 174 6.53 -3.03 17.82
C VAL A 174 7.16 -2.91 16.45
N LEU A 175 7.42 -4.03 15.76
CA LEU A 175 8.01 -3.99 14.42
C LEU A 175 7.02 -3.43 13.39
N GLY A 176 5.72 -3.62 13.56
CA GLY A 176 4.70 -2.97 12.73
C GLY A 176 4.76 -1.44 12.81
N VAL A 177 4.86 -0.88 14.03
CA VAL A 177 5.01 0.58 14.24
C VAL A 177 6.35 1.08 13.71
N LEU A 178 7.44 0.37 13.92
CA LEU A 178 8.75 0.75 13.39
C LEU A 178 8.74 0.80 11.87
N TYR A 179 8.18 -0.22 11.21
CA TYR A 179 8.01 -0.20 9.76
C TYR A 179 7.16 1.01 9.31
N LYS A 180 6.02 1.24 9.96
CA LYS A 180 5.15 2.37 9.61
C LYS A 180 5.83 3.72 9.85
N THR A 181 6.70 3.81 10.86
CA THR A 181 7.53 5.00 11.10
C THR A 181 8.52 5.22 9.95
N ILE A 182 9.19 4.17 9.47
CA ILE A 182 10.10 4.23 8.32
C ILE A 182 9.35 4.71 7.07
N ASN A 183 8.24 4.08 6.74
CA ASN A 183 7.43 4.41 5.58
C ASN A 183 6.85 5.83 5.65
N THR A 184 6.45 6.30 6.84
CA THR A 184 5.96 7.67 7.03
C THR A 184 7.09 8.69 6.87
N MET A 185 8.30 8.40 7.36
CA MET A 185 9.46 9.27 7.14
C MET A 185 9.78 9.41 5.66
N ASP A 186 9.80 8.32 4.89
CA ASP A 186 10.01 8.40 3.45
C ASP A 186 8.93 9.23 2.76
N SER A 187 7.66 8.98 3.05
CA SER A 187 6.52 9.71 2.50
C SER A 187 6.54 11.21 2.79
N MET A 188 7.12 11.66 3.92
CA MET A 188 7.14 13.07 4.34
C MET A 188 8.42 13.80 3.93
N ILE A 189 9.57 13.14 4.02
CA ILE A 189 10.89 13.76 3.83
C ILE A 189 11.79 13.04 2.82
N GLY A 190 11.36 11.92 2.22
CA GLY A 190 12.15 11.15 1.24
C GLY A 190 12.20 11.74 -0.16
N TYR A 191 11.56 12.87 -0.42
CA TYR A 191 11.50 13.51 -1.73
C TYR A 191 12.86 13.97 -2.25
N LYS A 192 13.12 13.76 -3.56
CA LYS A 192 14.34 14.22 -4.25
C LYS A 192 14.25 15.67 -4.74
N ASN A 193 13.75 16.58 -3.89
CA ASN A 193 13.72 18.02 -4.13
C ASN A 193 14.87 18.73 -3.36
N GLU A 194 15.11 20.00 -3.64
CA GLU A 194 16.18 20.78 -3.01
C GLU A 194 16.11 20.79 -1.47
N LYS A 195 14.88 20.72 -0.94
CA LYS A 195 14.63 20.72 0.50
C LYS A 195 15.11 19.43 1.19
N TYR A 196 14.86 18.27 0.55
CA TYR A 196 15.02 16.96 1.19
C TYR A 196 16.07 16.05 0.57
N LEU A 197 16.67 16.41 -0.56
CA LEU A 197 17.64 15.58 -1.29
C LEU A 197 18.75 15.00 -0.40
N ASP A 198 19.29 15.83 0.50
CA ASP A 198 20.32 15.41 1.44
C ASP A 198 19.75 15.02 2.80
N PHE A 199 18.76 15.76 3.30
CA PHE A 199 18.17 15.53 4.63
C PHE A 199 17.36 14.23 4.69
N GLY A 200 16.49 13.99 3.70
CA GLY A 200 15.64 12.78 3.65
C GLY A 200 16.34 11.53 3.12
N ARG A 201 17.60 11.63 2.71
CA ARG A 201 18.33 10.53 2.05
C ARG A 201 18.34 9.23 2.84
N TYR A 202 18.50 9.29 4.15
CA TYR A 202 18.55 8.08 5.00
C TYR A 202 17.16 7.50 5.26
N ALA A 203 16.13 8.33 5.33
CA ALA A 203 14.75 7.88 5.40
C ALA A 203 14.36 7.08 4.15
N ALA A 204 14.61 7.64 2.95
CA ALA A 204 14.35 6.97 1.68
C ALA A 204 15.13 5.66 1.52
N LYS A 205 16.44 5.65 1.87
CA LYS A 205 17.24 4.42 1.80
C LYS A 205 16.78 3.34 2.77
N LEU A 206 16.36 3.73 3.97
CA LEU A 206 15.88 2.79 4.97
C LEU A 206 14.54 2.18 4.54
N ASP A 207 13.66 2.98 3.95
CA ASP A 207 12.41 2.50 3.36
C ASP A 207 12.67 1.54 2.19
N ASP A 208 13.60 1.88 1.29
CA ASP A 208 14.01 0.97 0.21
C ASP A 208 14.49 -0.40 0.73
N ILE A 209 15.23 -0.43 1.84
CA ILE A 209 15.69 -1.67 2.48
C ILE A 209 14.53 -2.40 3.16
N ALA A 210 13.72 -1.69 3.92
CA ALA A 210 12.60 -2.28 4.65
C ALA A 210 11.56 -2.90 3.71
N ASN A 211 11.31 -2.28 2.57
CA ASN A 211 10.37 -2.77 1.56
C ASN A 211 10.96 -3.79 0.59
N TYR A 212 12.26 -4.08 0.65
CA TYR A 212 12.91 -4.95 -0.34
C TYR A 212 12.29 -6.35 -0.44
N ILE A 213 12.11 -7.06 0.65
CA ILE A 213 11.46 -8.37 0.69
C ILE A 213 9.94 -8.25 0.56
N PRO A 214 9.25 -7.39 1.35
CA PRO A 214 7.79 -7.26 1.27
C PRO A 214 7.25 -6.94 -0.11
N SER A 215 7.88 -6.05 -0.86
CA SER A 215 7.40 -5.66 -2.20
C SER A 215 7.42 -6.81 -3.21
N ARG A 216 8.40 -7.68 -3.11
CA ARG A 216 8.50 -8.88 -3.96
C ARG A 216 7.46 -9.92 -3.57
N LEU A 217 7.25 -10.14 -2.27
CA LEU A 217 6.16 -10.99 -1.79
C LEU A 217 4.79 -10.42 -2.22
N ALA A 218 4.60 -9.11 -2.11
CA ALA A 218 3.38 -8.44 -2.55
C ALA A 218 3.11 -8.66 -4.05
N ALA A 219 4.12 -8.52 -4.90
CA ALA A 219 3.98 -8.77 -6.33
C ALA A 219 3.62 -10.22 -6.64
N LEU A 220 4.27 -11.20 -5.99
CA LEU A 220 3.96 -12.62 -6.16
C LEU A 220 2.54 -12.94 -5.69
N MET A 221 2.13 -12.40 -4.53
CA MET A 221 0.76 -12.55 -4.03
C MET A 221 -0.26 -11.85 -4.94
N MET A 222 0.08 -10.73 -5.58
CA MET A 222 -0.78 -10.04 -6.54
C MET A 222 -0.96 -10.85 -7.82
N ILE A 223 0.08 -11.48 -8.32
CA ILE A 223 0.01 -12.39 -9.47
C ILE A 223 -0.89 -13.60 -9.13
N ALA A 224 -0.72 -14.20 -7.95
CA ALA A 224 -1.61 -15.26 -7.47
C ALA A 224 -3.06 -14.76 -7.27
N GLY A 225 -3.23 -13.55 -6.70
CA GLY A 225 -4.51 -12.88 -6.55
C GLY A 225 -5.23 -12.62 -7.87
N THR A 226 -4.47 -12.41 -8.95
CA THR A 226 -5.03 -12.30 -10.31
C THR A 226 -5.78 -13.57 -10.73
N ALA A 227 -5.31 -14.77 -10.32
CA ALA A 227 -6.02 -16.02 -10.56
C ALA A 227 -7.38 -16.04 -9.84
N ILE A 228 -7.39 -15.63 -8.57
CA ILE A 228 -8.62 -15.57 -7.77
C ILE A 228 -9.61 -14.59 -8.40
N CYS A 229 -9.17 -13.38 -8.74
CA CYS A 229 -10.01 -12.39 -9.39
C CYS A 229 -10.58 -12.88 -10.73
N ARG A 230 -9.78 -13.60 -11.52
CA ARG A 230 -10.20 -14.24 -12.76
C ARG A 230 -11.31 -15.27 -12.54
N CYS A 231 -11.14 -16.16 -11.57
CA CYS A 231 -12.14 -17.18 -11.22
C CYS A 231 -13.46 -16.56 -10.76
N PHE A 232 -13.40 -15.56 -9.86
CA PHE A 232 -14.61 -14.85 -9.41
C PHE A 232 -15.30 -14.10 -10.55
N HIS A 233 -14.55 -13.49 -11.45
CA HIS A 233 -15.11 -12.80 -12.60
C HIS A 233 -15.81 -13.79 -13.55
N ALA A 234 -15.19 -14.93 -13.84
CA ALA A 234 -15.77 -16.00 -14.65
C ALA A 234 -17.06 -16.57 -14.04
N LEU A 235 -17.04 -16.84 -12.71
CA LEU A 235 -18.20 -17.36 -11.98
C LEU A 235 -19.38 -16.37 -12.02
N LYS A 236 -19.13 -15.08 -11.73
CA LYS A 236 -20.14 -14.02 -11.77
C LYS A 236 -20.77 -13.89 -13.19
N ARG A 237 -19.95 -14.01 -14.22
CA ARG A 237 -20.42 -14.01 -15.61
C ARG A 237 -21.29 -15.23 -15.92
N SER A 238 -20.90 -16.42 -15.47
CA SER A 238 -21.67 -17.64 -15.67
C SER A 238 -23.05 -17.56 -15.03
N VAL A 239 -23.14 -17.02 -13.80
CA VAL A 239 -24.42 -16.81 -13.11
C VAL A 239 -25.27 -15.79 -13.86
N LYS A 240 -24.70 -14.65 -14.31
CA LYS A 240 -25.42 -13.61 -15.05
C LYS A 240 -25.95 -14.16 -16.39
N ASN A 241 -25.16 -14.96 -17.10
CA ASN A 241 -25.57 -15.55 -18.37
C ASN A 241 -26.72 -16.56 -18.20
N ARG A 242 -26.75 -17.35 -17.11
CA ARG A 242 -27.87 -18.24 -16.78
C ARG A 242 -29.18 -17.46 -16.60
N HIS A 243 -29.15 -16.32 -15.90
CA HIS A 243 -30.33 -15.46 -15.71
C HIS A 243 -30.78 -14.79 -17.03
N SER A 244 -29.83 -14.32 -17.87
CA SER A 244 -30.15 -13.72 -19.18
C SER A 244 -30.72 -14.73 -20.17
N SER A 245 -30.23 -15.97 -20.17
CA SER A 245 -30.76 -17.05 -21.02
C SER A 245 -32.16 -17.45 -20.63
N ALA A 246 -32.50 -17.36 -19.33
CA ALA A 246 -33.90 -17.57 -18.86
C ALA A 246 -34.85 -16.43 -19.29
N CYS A 247 -34.34 -15.25 -19.67
CA CYS A 247 -35.11 -14.07 -20.07
C CYS A 247 -35.07 -13.82 -21.58
N GLY A 248 -34.59 -14.77 -22.41
CA GLY A 248 -34.69 -14.72 -23.88
C GLY A 248 -33.79 -13.69 -24.60
N LYS A 249 -32.92 -12.97 -23.92
CA LYS A 249 -31.98 -12.00 -24.52
C LYS A 249 -30.65 -12.69 -24.88
N LYS A 250 -30.49 -13.04 -26.16
CA LYS A 250 -29.18 -13.41 -26.73
C LYS A 250 -28.28 -12.17 -26.75
N ASP A 251 -27.46 -12.03 -25.73
CA ASP A 251 -26.37 -11.05 -25.74
C ASP A 251 -25.28 -11.55 -26.70
N ARG A 252 -24.99 -10.79 -27.77
CA ARG A 252 -23.97 -11.13 -28.75
C ARG A 252 -22.64 -11.26 -28.04
N ARG A 253 -22.01 -12.41 -28.19
CA ARG A 253 -20.68 -12.73 -27.70
C ARG A 253 -19.69 -11.67 -28.19
N ARG A 254 -19.39 -10.67 -27.39
CA ARG A 254 -18.09 -10.01 -27.46
C ARG A 254 -17.10 -11.01 -26.88
N GLU A 255 -16.06 -11.34 -27.62
CA GLU A 255 -14.88 -12.06 -27.14
C GLU A 255 -14.24 -11.21 -26.05
N ASP A 256 -14.69 -11.42 -24.84
CA ASP A 256 -14.21 -10.74 -23.67
C ASP A 256 -13.01 -11.56 -23.17
N HIS A 257 -11.82 -11.21 -23.66
CA HIS A 257 -10.61 -11.66 -23.04
C HIS A 257 -10.72 -11.36 -21.55
N SER A 258 -10.58 -12.37 -20.70
CA SER A 258 -10.64 -12.22 -19.25
C SER A 258 -9.79 -11.01 -18.84
N ILE A 259 -10.42 -10.00 -18.24
CA ILE A 259 -9.76 -8.74 -17.82
C ILE A 259 -8.54 -9.03 -16.96
N TYR A 260 -8.57 -10.10 -16.16
CA TYR A 260 -7.46 -10.53 -15.32
C TYR A 260 -6.64 -11.60 -16.04
N ASN A 261 -5.38 -11.25 -16.38
CA ASN A 261 -4.48 -12.12 -17.12
C ASN A 261 -3.22 -12.46 -16.32
N ILE A 262 -3.15 -13.69 -15.79
CA ILE A 262 -2.06 -14.15 -14.93
C ILE A 262 -0.74 -14.25 -15.72
N GLN A 263 -0.79 -14.76 -16.95
CA GLN A 263 0.41 -14.94 -17.78
C GLN A 263 1.03 -13.58 -18.11
N ASN A 264 0.17 -12.61 -18.46
CA ASN A 264 0.63 -11.25 -18.73
C ASN A 264 1.12 -10.56 -17.45
N ALA A 265 0.46 -10.77 -16.29
CA ALA A 265 0.95 -10.27 -15.00
C ALA A 265 2.38 -10.75 -14.71
N TRP A 266 2.65 -12.04 -14.89
CA TRP A 266 3.98 -12.62 -14.73
C TRP A 266 4.99 -12.09 -15.75
N LYS A 267 4.60 -12.00 -17.03
CA LYS A 267 5.44 -11.49 -18.11
C LYS A 267 5.88 -10.06 -17.83
N ILE A 268 4.94 -9.16 -17.53
CA ILE A 268 5.21 -7.74 -17.28
C ILE A 268 6.01 -7.57 -15.99
N TYR A 269 5.66 -8.30 -14.91
CA TYR A 269 6.44 -8.29 -13.68
C TYR A 269 7.91 -8.61 -13.94
N ARG A 270 8.21 -9.67 -14.66
CA ARG A 270 9.61 -10.05 -14.97
C ARG A 270 10.34 -9.02 -15.81
N ARG A 271 9.66 -8.36 -16.73
CA ARG A 271 10.25 -7.36 -17.64
C ARG A 271 10.44 -5.99 -16.98
N ASP A 272 9.44 -5.52 -16.21
CA ASP A 272 9.31 -4.11 -15.85
C ASP A 272 9.52 -3.80 -14.36
N ARG A 273 9.66 -4.81 -13.50
CA ARG A 273 9.77 -4.66 -12.04
C ARG A 273 10.90 -3.75 -11.53
N TYR A 274 11.79 -3.32 -12.39
CA TYR A 274 12.88 -2.40 -12.05
C TYR A 274 12.79 -1.05 -12.78
N LYS A 275 11.68 -0.78 -13.45
CA LYS A 275 11.45 0.46 -14.19
C LYS A 275 10.88 1.57 -13.29
N HIS A 276 11.42 1.74 -12.11
CA HIS A 276 11.05 2.83 -11.21
C HIS A 276 12.30 3.33 -10.46
N ALA A 277 12.25 4.58 -9.95
CA ALA A 277 13.35 5.18 -9.19
C ALA A 277 13.56 4.52 -7.81
N SER A 278 12.49 4.00 -7.19
CA SER A 278 12.57 3.08 -6.06
C SER A 278 12.65 1.64 -6.58
N PRO A 279 13.46 0.77 -5.97
CA PRO A 279 13.57 -0.64 -6.34
C PRO A 279 12.32 -1.47 -5.98
N ASN A 280 11.36 -0.87 -5.29
CA ASN A 280 10.21 -1.52 -4.68
C ASN A 280 8.87 -1.20 -5.37
N SER A 281 8.61 0.06 -5.74
CA SER A 281 7.32 0.51 -6.28
C SER A 281 6.91 -0.25 -7.54
N ALA A 282 7.83 -0.43 -8.51
CA ALA A 282 7.55 -1.15 -9.75
C ALA A 282 7.24 -2.65 -9.55
N GLN A 283 7.49 -3.23 -8.38
CA GLN A 283 7.20 -4.65 -8.14
C GLN A 283 5.69 -4.93 -8.28
N THR A 284 4.88 -4.22 -7.50
CA THR A 284 3.42 -4.37 -7.52
C THR A 284 2.76 -3.63 -8.69
N GLU A 285 3.29 -2.47 -9.09
CA GLU A 285 2.80 -1.74 -10.26
C GLU A 285 2.90 -2.59 -11.54
N SER A 286 4.02 -3.27 -11.77
CA SER A 286 4.21 -4.12 -12.95
C SER A 286 3.30 -5.35 -12.92
N ALA A 287 3.10 -5.97 -11.76
CA ALA A 287 2.17 -7.06 -11.59
C ALA A 287 0.72 -6.62 -11.89
N CYS A 288 0.31 -5.45 -11.36
CA CYS A 288 -1.00 -4.86 -11.60
C CYS A 288 -1.22 -4.48 -13.08
N ALA A 289 -0.23 -3.78 -13.68
CA ALA A 289 -0.26 -3.40 -15.09
C ALA A 289 -0.46 -4.61 -16.00
N GLY A 290 0.33 -5.67 -15.77
CA GLY A 290 0.21 -6.91 -16.51
C GLY A 290 -1.11 -7.64 -16.28
N ALA A 291 -1.59 -7.69 -15.02
CA ALA A 291 -2.84 -8.33 -14.64
C ALA A 291 -4.05 -7.70 -15.35
N LEU A 292 -4.05 -6.37 -15.49
CA LEU A 292 -5.16 -5.59 -16.04
C LEU A 292 -4.97 -5.21 -17.52
N GLY A 293 -3.80 -5.50 -18.12
CA GLY A 293 -3.47 -5.14 -19.51
C GLY A 293 -3.36 -3.63 -19.71
N LEU A 294 -2.78 -2.93 -18.74
CA LEU A 294 -2.67 -1.47 -18.71
C LEU A 294 -1.21 -1.03 -18.87
N ARG A 295 -1.04 0.20 -19.36
CA ARG A 295 0.22 0.93 -19.30
C ARG A 295 0.15 1.96 -18.19
N LEU A 296 0.97 1.79 -17.16
CA LEU A 296 1.09 2.64 -15.99
C LEU A 296 2.39 3.46 -16.01
N ALA A 297 2.59 4.29 -15.01
CA ALA A 297 3.71 5.21 -14.88
C ALA A 297 3.81 6.21 -16.07
N GLY A 298 5.02 6.51 -16.54
CA GLY A 298 5.25 7.56 -17.52
C GLY A 298 5.47 8.92 -16.84
N ASP A 299 5.59 9.96 -17.66
CA ASP A 299 5.90 11.31 -17.20
C ASP A 299 4.88 11.83 -16.18
N ALA A 300 5.37 12.49 -15.15
CA ALA A 300 4.53 13.10 -14.12
C ALA A 300 5.08 14.46 -13.68
N TRP A 301 4.21 15.30 -13.14
CA TRP A 301 4.59 16.60 -12.60
C TRP A 301 4.75 16.51 -11.09
N TYR A 302 5.84 17.08 -10.58
CA TYR A 302 6.17 17.19 -9.17
C TYR A 302 6.65 18.60 -8.86
N PHE A 303 5.96 19.30 -7.98
CA PHE A 303 6.31 20.67 -7.59
C PHE A 303 6.50 21.61 -8.81
N GLY A 304 5.61 21.50 -9.79
CA GLY A 304 5.63 22.29 -11.03
C GLY A 304 6.69 21.89 -12.05
N ARG A 305 7.48 20.85 -11.80
CA ARG A 305 8.52 20.34 -12.74
C ARG A 305 8.09 18.99 -13.31
N LYS A 306 8.26 18.83 -14.62
CA LYS A 306 8.02 17.55 -15.30
C LYS A 306 9.19 16.60 -15.03
N VAL A 307 8.87 15.40 -14.58
CA VAL A 307 9.82 14.30 -14.34
C VAL A 307 9.51 13.20 -15.33
N GLU A 308 10.46 12.90 -16.19
CA GLU A 308 10.37 11.78 -17.14
C GLU A 308 10.54 10.45 -16.40
N LYS A 309 9.63 9.51 -16.65
CA LYS A 309 9.65 8.17 -16.07
C LYS A 309 9.34 7.13 -17.16
N PRO A 310 9.97 5.96 -17.11
CA PRO A 310 9.62 4.89 -18.04
C PRO A 310 8.20 4.39 -17.78
N TYR A 311 7.54 3.96 -18.86
CA TYR A 311 6.25 3.28 -18.74
C TYR A 311 6.42 1.84 -18.22
N ILE A 312 5.43 1.39 -17.46
CA ILE A 312 5.31 0.05 -16.90
C ILE A 312 4.09 -0.63 -17.51
N GLY A 313 4.27 -1.82 -18.08
CA GLY A 313 3.22 -2.57 -18.75
C GLY A 313 3.04 -2.20 -20.22
N ASP A 314 2.12 -2.89 -20.87
CA ASP A 314 1.73 -2.70 -22.25
C ASP A 314 0.29 -2.19 -22.31
N GLU A 315 -0.01 -1.26 -23.23
CA GLU A 315 -1.36 -0.72 -23.41
C GLU A 315 -2.18 -1.69 -24.30
N LEU A 316 -2.62 -2.80 -23.71
CA LEU A 316 -3.47 -3.75 -24.41
C LEU A 316 -4.92 -3.22 -24.54
N ARG A 317 -5.26 -2.26 -23.74
CA ARG A 317 -6.52 -1.50 -23.77
C ARG A 317 -6.34 -0.15 -23.08
N SER A 318 -7.20 0.78 -23.40
CA SER A 318 -7.24 2.07 -22.71
C SER A 318 -7.66 1.90 -21.24
N ILE A 319 -7.08 2.73 -20.37
CA ILE A 319 -7.47 2.78 -18.97
C ILE A 319 -8.81 3.50 -18.81
N GLU A 320 -9.61 3.02 -17.87
CA GLU A 320 -10.93 3.58 -17.56
C GLU A 320 -11.15 3.65 -16.04
N ALA A 321 -12.14 4.42 -15.58
CA ALA A 321 -12.43 4.57 -14.15
C ALA A 321 -12.69 3.22 -13.44
N GLU A 322 -13.32 2.24 -14.12
CA GLU A 322 -13.55 0.90 -13.54
C GLU A 322 -12.25 0.16 -13.17
N ASP A 323 -11.10 0.57 -13.71
CA ASP A 323 -9.81 -0.04 -13.36
C ASP A 323 -9.40 0.24 -11.92
N ILE A 324 -9.87 1.33 -11.33
CA ILE A 324 -9.71 1.61 -9.90
C ILE A 324 -10.39 0.50 -9.08
N ARG A 325 -11.60 0.09 -9.45
CA ARG A 325 -12.31 -1.01 -8.78
C ARG A 325 -11.65 -2.37 -9.05
N ARG A 326 -11.10 -2.57 -10.24
CA ARG A 326 -10.36 -3.80 -10.59
C ARG A 326 -9.07 -3.90 -9.78
N ALA A 327 -8.32 -2.81 -9.65
CA ALA A 327 -7.14 -2.74 -8.79
C ALA A 327 -7.49 -2.97 -7.30
N ASN A 328 -8.59 -2.44 -6.81
CA ASN A 328 -9.07 -2.70 -5.45
C ASN A 328 -9.44 -4.19 -5.22
N ARG A 329 -9.95 -4.89 -6.22
CA ARG A 329 -10.19 -6.34 -6.11
C ARG A 329 -8.85 -7.10 -6.02
N LEU A 330 -7.83 -6.68 -6.78
CA LEU A 330 -6.48 -7.24 -6.67
C LEU A 330 -5.87 -6.95 -5.29
N LEU A 331 -5.99 -5.73 -4.78
CA LEU A 331 -5.58 -5.36 -3.42
C LEU A 331 -6.16 -6.35 -2.39
N TYR A 332 -7.48 -6.57 -2.41
CA TYR A 332 -8.13 -7.46 -1.45
C TYR A 332 -7.70 -8.93 -1.61
N ALA A 333 -7.64 -9.43 -2.85
CA ALA A 333 -7.20 -10.80 -3.11
C ALA A 333 -5.74 -11.02 -2.64
N THR A 334 -4.86 -10.06 -2.93
CA THR A 334 -3.46 -10.06 -2.51
C THR A 334 -3.33 -10.04 -0.99
N SER A 335 -4.10 -9.18 -0.32
CA SER A 335 -4.08 -9.02 1.14
C SER A 335 -4.56 -10.26 1.86
N VAL A 336 -5.65 -10.87 1.38
CA VAL A 336 -6.18 -12.13 1.96
C VAL A 336 -5.19 -13.28 1.78
N LEU A 337 -4.58 -13.43 0.59
CA LEU A 337 -3.55 -14.45 0.36
C LEU A 337 -2.35 -14.29 1.29
N MET A 338 -1.87 -13.05 1.45
CA MET A 338 -0.76 -12.79 2.36
C MET A 338 -1.15 -13.04 3.81
N TRP A 339 -2.35 -12.66 4.23
CA TRP A 339 -2.84 -12.94 5.57
C TRP A 339 -2.92 -14.45 5.85
N ILE A 340 -3.45 -15.24 4.91
CA ILE A 340 -3.46 -16.71 5.03
C ILE A 340 -2.05 -17.26 5.17
N LEU A 341 -1.11 -16.78 4.34
CA LEU A 341 0.30 -17.19 4.43
C LEU A 341 0.90 -16.83 5.80
N CYS A 342 0.67 -15.62 6.29
CA CYS A 342 1.15 -15.17 7.60
C CYS A 342 0.60 -16.04 8.74
N MET A 343 -0.70 -16.33 8.72
CA MET A 343 -1.36 -17.19 9.72
C MET A 343 -0.80 -18.62 9.67
N ALA A 344 -0.61 -19.17 8.47
CA ALA A 344 -0.02 -20.49 8.28
C ALA A 344 1.43 -20.55 8.79
N VAL A 345 2.25 -19.56 8.52
CA VAL A 345 3.63 -19.47 9.03
C VAL A 345 3.65 -19.43 10.55
N LEU A 346 2.84 -18.56 11.18
CA LEU A 346 2.75 -18.48 12.64
C LEU A 346 2.27 -19.81 13.27
N PHE A 347 1.31 -20.46 12.62
CA PHE A 347 0.79 -21.74 13.06
C PHE A 347 1.87 -22.84 12.98
N VAL A 348 2.58 -22.95 11.86
CA VAL A 348 3.68 -23.92 11.67
C VAL A 348 4.79 -23.69 12.70
N VAL A 349 5.22 -22.43 12.89
CA VAL A 349 6.25 -22.10 13.90
C VAL A 349 5.79 -22.49 15.31
N MET A 350 4.51 -22.31 15.61
CA MET A 350 3.94 -22.71 16.90
C MET A 350 3.99 -24.23 17.15
N PHE A 351 3.89 -25.05 16.09
CA PHE A 351 3.96 -26.51 16.21
C PHE A 351 5.40 -27.03 16.26
N ILE A 352 6.38 -26.30 15.75
CA ILE A 352 7.81 -26.70 15.76
C ILE A 352 8.47 -26.33 17.09
N MET A 353 7.98 -25.32 17.79
CA MET A 353 8.48 -24.83 19.10
C MET A 353 7.66 -25.38 20.27
#